data_6a05ef58aff276bd748ab7d459eba22f
#
_entry.id   6a05ef58aff276bd748ab7d459eba22f
#
_cell.length_a   1.000
_cell.length_b   1.000
_cell.length_c   1.000
_cell.angle_alpha   90.00
_cell.angle_beta   90.00
_cell.angle_gamma   90.00
#
_symmetry.space_group_name_H-M   'P 1'
#
loop_
_entity.id
_entity.type
_entity.pdbx_description
1 polymer ?
#
loop_
_entity_poly.entity_id
_entity_poly.type
_entity_poly.pdbx_seq_one_letter_code
_entity_poly.pdbx_strand_id
1 'polypeptide(L)'
;MFIYDLHTYKKSTFVNITSQVKDALKKSGVQDGIATVYCPHTTAGITINENADPDVTVDMLAVLEKIIPEVEFMHIEGNSPAHIKTLLTGSSVGIPVNDGNLALGRWQGVYFCEYDGPRDRKFYVQITGK
;
A
#
# COMPACT_ATOMS: atom_id res chain seq x y z
N MET A 1 2.64 2.73 17.61
CA MET A 1 2.77 2.70 16.14
C MET A 1 3.91 1.75 15.76
N PHE A 2 3.65 0.87 14.81
CA PHE A 2 4.65 -0.05 14.29
C PHE A 2 5.21 0.49 12.98
N ILE A 3 6.53 0.46 12.85
CA ILE A 3 7.23 0.94 11.65
C ILE A 3 7.87 -0.28 10.98
N TYR A 4 7.59 -0.47 9.71
CA TYR A 4 8.15 -1.55 8.91
C TYR A 4 9.04 -1.00 7.80
N ASP A 5 10.21 -1.62 7.64
CA ASP A 5 11.10 -1.34 6.51
C ASP A 5 10.76 -2.27 5.35
N LEU A 6 10.88 -1.74 4.14
CA LEU A 6 10.60 -2.46 2.91
C LEU A 6 11.58 -2.02 1.84
N HIS A 7 12.23 -2.98 1.18
CA HIS A 7 13.02 -2.68 -0.02
C HIS A 7 12.24 -3.14 -1.26
N THR A 8 12.12 -2.25 -2.24
CA THR A 8 11.48 -2.57 -3.51
C THR A 8 12.53 -2.83 -4.58
N TYR A 9 12.22 -3.71 -5.54
CA TYR A 9 13.18 -4.18 -6.53
C TYR A 9 12.82 -3.79 -7.95
N LYS A 10 11.64 -3.20 -8.17
CA LYS A 10 11.15 -2.78 -9.47
C LYS A 10 10.70 -1.33 -9.42
N LYS A 11 10.65 -0.69 -10.59
CA LYS A 11 10.16 0.68 -10.70
C LYS A 11 8.70 0.78 -10.25
N SER A 12 7.84 -0.12 -10.72
CA SER A 12 6.44 -0.20 -10.32
C SER A 12 6.12 -1.63 -9.91
N THR A 13 5.58 -1.78 -8.71
CA THR A 13 5.21 -3.10 -8.20
C THR A 13 4.26 -2.95 -7.03
N PHE A 14 3.41 -3.96 -6.83
CA PHE A 14 2.57 -4.09 -5.64
C PHE A 14 3.16 -5.17 -4.74
N VAL A 15 3.54 -4.78 -3.53
CA VAL A 15 4.10 -5.70 -2.53
C VAL A 15 3.01 -6.02 -1.51
N ASN A 16 2.67 -7.30 -1.37
CA ASN A 16 1.69 -7.75 -0.39
C ASN A 16 2.27 -7.62 1.02
N ILE A 17 1.67 -6.77 1.84
CA ILE A 17 2.11 -6.50 3.22
C ILE A 17 1.09 -6.99 4.25
N THR A 18 0.13 -7.80 3.86
CA THR A 18 -0.94 -8.29 4.74
C THR A 18 -0.38 -8.98 5.99
N SER A 19 0.67 -9.77 5.84
CA SER A 19 1.29 -10.49 6.95
C SER A 19 1.91 -9.55 7.99
N GLN A 20 2.52 -8.46 7.56
CA GLN A 20 3.07 -7.45 8.46
C GLN A 20 1.96 -6.70 9.21
N VAL A 21 0.85 -6.40 8.55
CA VAL A 21 -0.30 -5.77 9.22
C VAL A 21 -0.91 -6.71 10.26
N LYS A 22 -1.02 -8.00 9.95
CA LYS A 22 -1.47 -9.02 10.92
C LYS A 22 -0.51 -9.15 12.10
N ASP A 23 0.79 -9.07 11.84
CA ASP A 23 1.82 -9.09 12.89
C ASP A 23 1.66 -7.90 13.85
N ALA A 24 1.47 -6.71 13.32
CA ALA A 24 1.23 -5.49 14.10
C ALA A 24 -0.03 -5.64 14.97
N LEU A 25 -1.12 -6.15 14.40
CA LEU A 25 -2.35 -6.38 15.14
C LEU A 25 -2.13 -7.35 16.30
N LYS A 26 -1.46 -8.47 16.04
CA LYS A 26 -1.16 -9.47 17.07
C LYS A 26 -0.33 -8.86 18.20
N LYS A 27 0.70 -8.11 17.89
CA LYS A 27 1.56 -7.44 18.88
C LYS A 27 0.81 -6.38 19.69
N SER A 28 -0.18 -5.72 19.10
CA SER A 28 -0.97 -4.70 19.78
C SER A 28 -1.91 -5.27 20.83
N GLY A 29 -2.34 -6.52 20.68
CA GLY A 29 -3.33 -7.15 21.55
C GLY A 29 -4.75 -6.61 21.39
N VAL A 30 -5.02 -5.72 20.45
CA VAL A 30 -6.35 -5.13 20.22
C VAL A 30 -7.30 -6.18 19.65
N GLN A 31 -8.47 -6.28 20.26
CA GLN A 31 -9.53 -7.20 19.83
C GLN A 31 -10.60 -6.51 18.97
N ASP A 32 -10.91 -5.27 19.29
CA ASP A 32 -11.91 -4.46 18.59
C ASP A 32 -11.38 -3.05 18.36
N GLY A 33 -11.37 -2.61 17.12
CA GLY A 33 -10.84 -1.31 16.78
C GLY A 33 -10.60 -1.12 15.29
N ILE A 34 -9.55 -0.38 14.97
CA ILE A 34 -9.17 -0.05 13.59
C ILE A 34 -7.65 -0.20 13.44
N ALA A 35 -7.24 -0.86 12.38
CA ALA A 35 -5.87 -0.88 11.91
C ALA A 35 -5.73 0.13 10.76
N THR A 36 -4.86 1.12 10.93
CA THR A 36 -4.54 2.10 9.89
C THR A 36 -3.16 1.77 9.34
N VAL A 37 -3.06 1.62 8.03
CA VAL A 37 -1.80 1.39 7.31
C VAL A 37 -1.48 2.64 6.52
N TYR A 38 -0.28 3.18 6.70
CA TYR A 38 0.09 4.49 6.18
C TYR A 38 1.44 4.45 5.47
N CYS A 39 1.49 5.08 4.30
CA CYS A 39 2.72 5.26 3.51
C CYS A 39 3.23 6.70 3.65
N PRO A 40 4.44 6.89 4.21
CA PRO A 40 5.01 8.23 4.39
C PRO A 40 5.84 8.71 3.19
N HIS A 41 5.48 8.27 1.99
CA HIS A 41 6.19 8.62 0.75
C HIS A 41 5.25 9.28 -0.25
N THR A 42 5.81 10.02 -1.19
CA THR A 42 5.04 10.75 -2.22
C THR A 42 5.03 10.05 -3.58
N THR A 43 5.80 8.97 -3.72
CA THR A 43 5.86 8.16 -4.95
C THR A 43 5.51 6.70 -4.71
N ALA A 44 4.83 6.43 -3.61
CA ALA A 44 4.30 5.12 -3.24
C ALA A 44 3.01 5.32 -2.44
N GLY A 45 2.18 4.31 -2.38
CA GLY A 45 0.89 4.37 -1.67
C GLY A 45 0.49 3.04 -1.06
N ILE A 46 -0.71 3.02 -0.49
CA ILE A 46 -1.30 1.82 0.12
C ILE A 46 -2.66 1.57 -0.53
N THR A 47 -2.96 0.32 -0.82
CA THR A 47 -4.29 -0.08 -1.30
C THR A 47 -4.70 -1.42 -0.73
N ILE A 48 -6.00 -1.69 -0.79
CA ILE A 48 -6.58 -3.02 -0.52
C ILE A 48 -7.21 -3.50 -1.82
N ASN A 49 -6.78 -4.66 -2.27
CA ASN A 49 -7.31 -5.24 -3.50
C ASN A 49 -7.08 -6.75 -3.54
N GLU A 50 -7.31 -7.35 -4.69
CA GLU A 50 -7.27 -8.79 -4.92
C GLU A 50 -5.94 -9.43 -4.49
N ASN A 51 -6.04 -10.46 -3.68
CA ASN A 51 -4.92 -11.17 -3.08
C ASN A 51 -4.78 -12.63 -3.56
N ALA A 52 -5.78 -13.17 -4.26
CA ALA A 52 -5.78 -14.57 -4.67
C ALA A 52 -5.20 -14.78 -6.07
N ASP A 53 -5.57 -13.91 -7.02
CA ASP A 53 -5.14 -14.02 -8.42
C ASP A 53 -4.06 -12.97 -8.71
N PRO A 54 -2.80 -13.39 -8.94
CA PRO A 54 -1.69 -12.47 -9.21
C PRO A 54 -1.87 -11.68 -10.52
N ASP A 55 -2.69 -12.16 -11.45
CA ASP A 55 -2.92 -11.46 -12.72
C ASP A 55 -3.68 -10.14 -12.51
N VAL A 56 -4.45 -10.00 -11.44
CA VAL A 56 -5.16 -8.76 -11.13
C VAL A 56 -4.18 -7.62 -10.88
N THR A 57 -3.14 -7.84 -10.09
CA THR A 57 -2.13 -6.81 -9.82
C THR A 57 -1.33 -6.47 -11.08
N VAL A 58 -1.06 -7.43 -11.94
CA VAL A 58 -0.42 -7.22 -13.24
C VAL A 58 -1.28 -6.31 -14.12
N ASP A 59 -2.58 -6.60 -14.20
CA ASP A 59 -3.53 -5.80 -14.98
C ASP A 59 -3.64 -4.37 -14.44
N MET A 60 -3.71 -4.22 -13.11
CA MET A 60 -3.78 -2.89 -12.48
C MET A 60 -2.55 -2.05 -12.81
N LEU A 61 -1.35 -2.62 -12.73
CA LEU A 61 -0.12 -1.91 -13.08
C LEU A 61 -0.08 -1.52 -14.56
N ALA A 62 -0.49 -2.43 -15.45
CA ALA A 62 -0.51 -2.17 -16.89
C ALA A 62 -1.47 -1.05 -17.25
N VAL A 63 -2.65 -1.02 -16.64
CA VAL A 63 -3.64 0.04 -16.89
C VAL A 63 -3.18 1.37 -16.32
N LEU A 64 -2.61 1.40 -15.12
CA LEU A 64 -2.07 2.62 -14.54
C LEU A 64 -1.02 3.28 -15.44
N GLU A 65 -0.15 2.49 -16.08
CA GLU A 65 0.81 3.02 -17.05
C GLU A 65 0.13 3.70 -18.24
N LYS A 66 -1.02 3.19 -18.69
CA LYS A 66 -1.74 3.70 -19.86
C LYS A 66 -2.60 4.92 -19.57
N ILE A 67 -3.14 5.04 -18.36
CA ILE A 67 -4.04 6.17 -18.03
C ILE A 67 -3.29 7.44 -17.67
N ILE A 68 -1.99 7.38 -17.43
CA ILE A 68 -1.18 8.57 -17.20
C ILE A 68 -0.68 9.07 -18.55
N PRO A 69 -1.19 10.22 -19.03
CA PRO A 69 -0.81 10.71 -20.36
C PRO A 69 0.64 11.19 -20.37
N GLU A 70 1.27 11.07 -21.53
CA GLU A 70 2.55 11.70 -21.80
C GLU A 70 2.33 13.19 -22.03
N VAL A 71 2.71 14.00 -21.05
CA VAL A 71 2.63 15.46 -21.12
C VAL A 71 3.97 16.05 -20.72
N GLU A 72 4.16 17.34 -21.03
CA GLU A 72 5.32 18.07 -20.59
C GLU A 72 5.15 18.45 -19.12
N PHE A 73 5.87 17.71 -18.23
CA PHE A 73 5.80 17.97 -16.80
C PHE A 73 6.75 19.09 -16.39
N MET A 74 6.30 19.93 -15.46
CA MET A 74 7.12 21.02 -14.90
C MET A 74 8.18 20.50 -13.93
N HIS A 75 7.96 19.34 -13.33
CA HIS A 75 8.85 18.73 -12.35
C HIS A 75 10.13 18.20 -13.00
N ILE A 76 11.28 18.63 -12.47
CA ILE A 76 12.59 18.42 -13.10
C ILE A 76 13.10 16.97 -12.95
N GLU A 77 12.75 16.30 -11.84
CA GLU A 77 13.26 14.96 -11.54
C GLU A 77 12.72 13.86 -12.48
N GLY A 78 11.67 14.15 -13.24
CA GLY A 78 11.14 13.21 -14.22
C GLY A 78 10.24 12.11 -13.65
N ASN A 79 9.86 12.18 -12.37
CA ASN A 79 9.02 11.17 -11.71
C ASN A 79 7.59 11.65 -11.43
N SER A 80 7.11 12.66 -12.14
CA SER A 80 5.73 13.14 -11.99
C SER A 80 4.67 12.05 -12.20
N PRO A 81 4.83 11.10 -13.15
CA PRO A 81 3.88 9.99 -13.26
C PRO A 81 3.72 9.18 -11.97
N ALA A 82 4.81 8.97 -11.23
CA ALA A 82 4.76 8.27 -9.94
C ALA A 82 3.96 9.05 -8.88
N HIS A 83 4.12 10.37 -8.83
CA HIS A 83 3.34 11.24 -7.95
C HIS A 83 1.84 11.19 -8.30
N ILE A 84 1.51 11.16 -9.59
CA ILE A 84 0.12 11.09 -10.03
C ILE A 84 -0.50 9.73 -9.68
N LYS A 85 0.22 8.63 -9.88
CA LYS A 85 -0.24 7.30 -9.49
C LYS A 85 -0.48 7.22 -7.97
N THR A 86 0.41 7.84 -7.18
CA THR A 86 0.27 7.94 -5.73
C THR A 86 -0.97 8.74 -5.34
N LEU A 87 -1.24 9.86 -6.04
CA LEU A 87 -2.45 10.65 -5.84
C LEU A 87 -3.72 9.81 -6.06
N LEU A 88 -3.74 8.98 -7.10
CA LEU A 88 -4.87 8.11 -7.42
C LEU A 88 -5.03 6.96 -6.43
N THR A 89 -3.93 6.42 -5.93
CA THR A 89 -3.93 5.29 -5.00
C THR A 89 -4.30 5.71 -3.58
N GLY A 90 -3.72 6.79 -3.12
CA GLY A 90 -3.84 7.24 -1.74
C GLY A 90 -2.73 6.71 -0.85
N SER A 91 -2.59 7.33 0.33
CA SER A 91 -1.49 7.06 1.25
C SER A 91 -1.87 6.19 2.44
N SER A 92 -3.15 5.91 2.65
CA SER A 92 -3.58 5.13 3.81
C SER A 92 -4.83 4.32 3.54
N VAL A 93 -5.00 3.25 4.32
CA VAL A 93 -6.25 2.48 4.40
C VAL A 93 -6.57 2.22 5.86
N GLY A 94 -7.87 2.16 6.17
CA GLY A 94 -8.36 1.75 7.49
C GLY A 94 -9.05 0.40 7.37
N ILE A 95 -8.74 -0.51 8.29
CA ILE A 95 -9.31 -1.87 8.31
C ILE A 95 -9.96 -2.09 9.66
N PRO A 96 -11.25 -2.40 9.73
CA PRO A 96 -11.87 -2.78 11.00
C PRO A 96 -11.20 -3.99 11.62
N VAL A 97 -11.05 -3.97 12.93
CA VAL A 97 -10.56 -5.11 13.72
C VAL A 97 -11.72 -5.67 14.53
N ASN A 98 -11.95 -6.95 14.43
CA ASN A 98 -13.02 -7.65 15.11
C ASN A 98 -12.54 -9.00 15.64
N ASP A 99 -12.75 -9.26 16.92
CA ASP A 99 -12.29 -10.48 17.59
C ASP A 99 -10.79 -10.77 17.35
N GLY A 100 -9.97 -9.73 17.39
CA GLY A 100 -8.52 -9.86 17.21
C GLY A 100 -8.08 -10.16 15.78
N ASN A 101 -8.97 -10.00 14.80
CA ASN A 101 -8.68 -10.25 13.38
C ASN A 101 -8.95 -9.01 12.55
N LEU A 102 -8.18 -8.85 11.47
CA LEU A 102 -8.48 -7.87 10.43
C LEU A 102 -9.76 -8.31 9.71
N ALA A 103 -10.75 -7.42 9.65
CA ALA A 103 -12.02 -7.70 8.96
C ALA A 103 -11.88 -7.54 7.43
N LEU A 104 -10.90 -8.21 6.86
CA LEU A 104 -10.71 -8.25 5.41
C LEU A 104 -11.70 -9.23 4.79
N GLY A 105 -12.20 -8.88 3.61
CA GLY A 105 -12.94 -9.81 2.78
C GLY A 105 -12.05 -10.97 2.33
N ARG A 106 -12.68 -12.05 1.89
CA ARG A 106 -11.99 -13.30 1.49
C ARG A 106 -10.87 -13.09 0.49
N TRP A 107 -11.05 -12.17 -0.44
CA TRP A 107 -10.11 -11.92 -1.55
C TRP A 107 -9.24 -10.69 -1.34
N GLN A 108 -9.41 -9.97 -0.25
CA GLN A 108 -8.68 -8.74 0.02
C GLN A 108 -7.30 -9.01 0.63
N GLY A 109 -6.31 -8.27 0.15
CA GLY A 109 -5.00 -8.13 0.77
C GLY A 109 -4.59 -6.68 0.82
N VAL A 110 -3.63 -6.37 1.67
CA VAL A 110 -3.06 -5.03 1.80
C VAL A 110 -1.79 -4.97 0.97
N TYR A 111 -1.69 -3.96 0.11
CA TYR A 111 -0.53 -3.77 -0.76
C TYR A 111 0.16 -2.44 -0.52
N PHE A 112 1.48 -2.51 -0.51
CA PHE A 112 2.34 -1.35 -0.69
C PHE A 112 2.55 -1.17 -2.19
N CYS A 113 2.17 -0.01 -2.71
CA CYS A 113 2.21 0.30 -4.14
C CYS A 113 3.42 1.16 -4.44
N GLU A 114 4.45 0.57 -5.04
CA GLU A 114 5.67 1.27 -5.45
C GLU A 114 5.52 1.80 -6.87
N TYR A 115 5.80 3.08 -7.07
CA TYR A 115 5.73 3.71 -8.40
C TYR A 115 7.04 4.34 -8.86
N ASP A 116 8.07 4.34 -8.04
CA ASP A 116 9.38 4.96 -8.36
C ASP A 116 10.54 4.21 -7.71
N GLY A 117 10.48 2.89 -7.77
CA GLY A 117 11.55 2.02 -7.25
C GLY A 117 12.66 1.77 -8.27
N PRO A 118 13.68 0.96 -7.90
CA PRO A 118 13.87 0.37 -6.57
C PRO A 118 14.26 1.39 -5.50
N ARG A 119 13.72 1.24 -4.30
CA ARG A 119 14.03 2.13 -3.16
C ARG A 119 13.91 1.40 -1.83
N ASP A 120 14.54 1.97 -0.81
CA ASP A 120 14.23 1.66 0.58
C ASP A 120 13.02 2.48 1.00
N ARG A 121 12.02 1.80 1.49
CA ARG A 121 10.73 2.38 1.89
C ARG A 121 10.39 2.04 3.31
N LYS A 122 9.41 2.76 3.86
CA LYS A 122 8.79 2.46 5.15
C LYS A 122 7.27 2.51 4.99
N PHE A 123 6.58 1.77 5.83
CA PHE A 123 5.16 1.99 6.06
C PHE A 123 4.87 1.86 7.55
N TYR A 124 3.80 2.49 7.98
CA TYR A 124 3.40 2.52 9.37
C TYR A 124 2.09 1.77 9.57
N VAL A 125 1.97 1.10 10.71
CA VAL A 125 0.71 0.48 11.13
C VAL A 125 0.36 1.01 12.50
N GLN A 126 -0.78 1.67 12.60
CA GLN A 126 -1.33 2.18 13.86
C GLN A 126 -2.58 1.38 14.19
N ILE A 127 -2.59 0.74 15.35
CA ILE A 127 -3.75 -0.01 15.83
C ILE A 127 -4.38 0.77 16.98
N THR A 128 -5.66 1.06 16.85
CA THR A 128 -6.42 1.81 17.84
C THR A 128 -7.64 1.00 18.27
N GLY A 129 -7.86 0.85 19.56
CA GLY A 129 -9.00 0.10 20.06
C GLY A 129 -8.74 -0.55 21.42
N LYS A 130 -9.55 -1.54 21.72
CA LYS A 130 -9.52 -2.24 23.02
C LYS A 130 -9.07 -3.69 22.92
#